data_b751e356c226aeab5e8e4cb08147632b
#
_entry.id   b751e356c226aeab5e8e4cb08147632b
#
_cell.length_a   1.000
_cell.length_b   1.000
_cell.length_c   1.000
_cell.angle_alpha   90.00
_cell.angle_beta   90.00
_cell.angle_gamma   90.00
#
_symmetry.space_group_name_H-M   'P 1'
#
loop_
_entity.id
_entity.type
_entity.pdbx_description
1 polymer ?
#
loop_
_entity_poly.entity_id
_entity_poly.type
_entity_poly.pdbx_seq_one_letter_code
_entity_poly.pdbx_strand_id
1 'polypeptide(L)'
;HLTFNGGVLRTTASFTLNSNRGISLLSNGTILTDPGTTLTYGGIIAGSGNLLKDGTGTLVLSGNNTNTGSIGINSGTLRISSENNLGSVPGSFDSDKLMFNDGTLNITSSVTLNSNSGISYTGTNANFDINNGTTLTINGIVSGGGAMTKLGTGNLTLSGVNTYTATTTINAGTISISADSGLGAAPGSPSA
;
A
#
# COMPACT_ATOMS: atom_id res chain seq x y z
N HIS A 1 22.65 10.16 -4.61
CA HIS A 1 22.08 8.90 -5.05
C HIS A 1 22.13 7.88 -3.91
N LEU A 2 21.05 7.16 -3.69
CA LEU A 2 20.94 6.07 -2.71
C LEU A 2 20.64 4.78 -3.46
N THR A 3 21.41 3.71 -3.18
CA THR A 3 21.21 2.41 -3.82
C THR A 3 20.95 1.36 -2.75
N PHE A 4 19.86 0.61 -2.91
CA PHE A 4 19.57 -0.56 -2.12
C PHE A 4 20.00 -1.84 -2.85
N ASN A 5 20.70 -2.69 -2.13
CA ASN A 5 21.07 -4.04 -2.55
C ASN A 5 20.88 -4.99 -1.36
N GLY A 6 19.64 -5.10 -0.88
CA GLY A 6 19.27 -5.88 0.31
C GLY A 6 19.40 -5.14 1.64
N GLY A 7 19.69 -3.82 1.63
CA GLY A 7 19.96 -3.05 2.85
C GLY A 7 18.73 -2.33 3.44
N VAL A 8 18.94 -1.73 4.62
CA VAL A 8 17.93 -0.98 5.37
C VAL A 8 18.39 0.47 5.56
N LEU A 9 17.54 1.43 5.21
CA LEU A 9 17.66 2.83 5.64
C LEU A 9 16.74 3.04 6.84
N ARG A 10 17.33 3.29 8.02
CA ARG A 10 16.57 3.67 9.22
C ARG A 10 16.54 5.19 9.36
N THR A 11 15.38 5.74 9.66
CA THR A 11 15.19 7.16 9.96
C THR A 11 14.72 7.33 11.40
N THR A 12 15.49 8.09 12.19
CA THR A 12 15.30 8.28 13.63
C THR A 12 14.68 9.63 13.98
N ALA A 13 14.39 10.45 12.97
CA ALA A 13 13.73 11.75 13.09
C ALA A 13 12.88 12.04 11.85
N SER A 14 11.96 12.99 11.95
CA SER A 14 11.17 13.45 10.81
C SER A 14 11.96 14.41 9.94
N PHE A 15 12.03 14.15 8.65
CA PHE A 15 12.63 15.05 7.66
C PHE A 15 12.13 14.76 6.25
N THR A 16 12.44 15.69 5.34
CA THR A 16 12.24 15.50 3.90
C THR A 16 13.59 15.15 3.26
N LEU A 17 13.65 13.98 2.63
CA LEU A 17 14.79 13.59 1.83
C LEU A 17 14.77 14.40 0.51
N ASN A 18 15.92 14.99 0.16
CA ASN A 18 16.01 15.81 -1.06
C ASN A 18 15.62 14.99 -2.29
N SER A 19 14.68 15.53 -3.08
CA SER A 19 14.10 14.85 -4.25
C SER A 19 15.12 14.60 -5.38
N ASN A 20 16.21 15.38 -5.41
CA ASN A 20 17.31 15.17 -6.38
C ASN A 20 18.20 13.97 -6.00
N ARG A 21 18.01 13.38 -4.84
CA ARG A 21 18.70 12.16 -4.40
C ARG A 21 17.96 10.94 -4.93
N GLY A 22 18.13 10.57 -6.18
CA GLY A 22 17.50 9.39 -6.75
C GLY A 22 17.73 8.13 -5.90
N ILE A 23 16.73 7.27 -5.80
CA ILE A 23 16.78 5.97 -5.12
C ILE A 23 16.73 4.85 -6.17
N SER A 24 17.67 3.89 -6.06
CA SER A 24 17.77 2.72 -6.94
C SER A 24 17.59 1.44 -6.14
N LEU A 25 16.67 0.59 -6.55
CA LEU A 25 16.42 -0.73 -5.98
C LEU A 25 17.06 -1.81 -6.89
N LEU A 26 18.33 -2.15 -6.66
CA LEU A 26 19.00 -3.26 -7.37
C LEU A 26 18.51 -4.62 -6.88
N SER A 27 18.18 -4.69 -5.60
CA SER A 27 17.51 -5.78 -4.90
C SER A 27 16.52 -5.15 -3.92
N ASN A 28 15.92 -5.93 -3.03
CA ASN A 28 15.00 -5.39 -2.03
C ASN A 28 15.67 -4.31 -1.18
N GLY A 29 14.93 -3.24 -0.94
CA GLY A 29 15.35 -2.15 -0.06
C GLY A 29 14.30 -1.92 1.02
N THR A 30 14.73 -1.76 2.26
CA THR A 30 13.84 -1.45 3.38
C THR A 30 14.04 -0.01 3.83
N ILE A 31 12.94 0.73 3.96
CA ILE A 31 12.90 2.01 4.67
C ILE A 31 12.18 1.78 6.00
N LEU A 32 12.95 1.86 7.09
CA LEU A 32 12.46 1.73 8.45
C LEU A 32 12.33 3.13 9.07
N THR A 33 11.10 3.50 9.44
CA THR A 33 10.80 4.78 10.11
C THR A 33 10.48 4.53 11.58
N ASP A 34 11.24 5.17 12.48
CA ASP A 34 11.05 5.01 13.93
C ASP A 34 9.66 5.53 14.39
N PRO A 35 9.17 5.08 15.56
CA PRO A 35 7.88 5.52 16.09
C PRO A 35 7.77 7.05 16.17
N GLY A 36 6.63 7.61 15.73
CA GLY A 36 6.36 9.05 15.75
C GLY A 36 7.14 9.87 14.72
N THR A 37 7.95 9.23 13.85
CA THR A 37 8.72 9.94 12.82
C THR A 37 8.07 9.82 11.45
N THR A 38 8.34 10.81 10.59
CA THR A 38 7.88 10.85 9.20
C THR A 38 9.06 11.11 8.27
N LEU A 39 9.30 10.18 7.34
CA LEU A 39 10.17 10.43 6.19
C LEU A 39 9.31 10.84 5.00
N THR A 40 9.56 12.03 4.43
CA THR A 40 8.93 12.48 3.19
C THR A 40 9.93 12.37 2.03
N TYR A 41 9.51 11.75 0.94
CA TYR A 41 10.33 11.63 -0.26
C TYR A 41 9.50 11.88 -1.53
N GLY A 42 9.89 12.93 -2.28
CA GLY A 42 9.26 13.34 -3.53
C GLY A 42 10.11 13.09 -4.77
N GLY A 43 11.27 12.43 -4.63
CA GLY A 43 12.12 12.05 -5.75
C GLY A 43 11.69 10.73 -6.39
N ILE A 44 12.47 10.25 -7.34
CA ILE A 44 12.18 9.03 -8.11
C ILE A 44 12.83 7.82 -7.44
N ILE A 45 12.03 6.79 -7.22
CA ILE A 45 12.49 5.42 -6.89
C ILE A 45 12.43 4.61 -8.18
N ALA A 46 13.54 3.97 -8.55
CA ALA A 46 13.67 3.15 -9.76
C ALA A 46 14.30 1.79 -9.44
N GLY A 47 14.24 0.86 -10.39
CA GLY A 47 14.86 -0.47 -10.29
C GLY A 47 13.82 -1.59 -10.20
N SER A 48 14.30 -2.83 -10.14
CA SER A 48 13.45 -4.04 -10.15
C SER A 48 13.27 -4.68 -8.77
N GLY A 49 13.99 -4.20 -7.75
CA GLY A 49 13.84 -4.69 -6.38
C GLY A 49 12.55 -4.19 -5.72
N ASN A 50 12.12 -4.88 -4.67
CA ASN A 50 10.96 -4.48 -3.88
C ASN A 50 11.34 -3.37 -2.90
N LEU A 51 10.40 -2.45 -2.64
CA LEU A 51 10.50 -1.49 -1.56
C LEU A 51 9.67 -1.97 -0.37
N LEU A 52 10.30 -2.13 0.77
CA LEU A 52 9.63 -2.51 2.02
C LEU A 52 9.58 -1.31 2.96
N LYS A 53 8.36 -0.93 3.37
CA LYS A 53 8.13 0.03 4.45
C LYS A 53 8.05 -0.73 5.75
N ASP A 54 8.94 -0.40 6.68
CA ASP A 54 8.99 -1.00 8.00
C ASP A 54 9.07 0.06 9.11
N GLY A 55 8.97 -0.39 10.38
CA GLY A 55 8.87 0.49 11.55
C GLY A 55 7.52 1.21 11.64
N THR A 56 7.14 1.65 12.85
CA THR A 56 5.78 2.16 13.14
C THR A 56 5.56 3.63 12.77
N GLY A 57 6.59 4.33 12.27
CA GLY A 57 6.47 5.68 11.74
C GLY A 57 5.83 5.73 10.35
N THR A 58 5.89 6.90 9.71
CA THR A 58 5.26 7.17 8.41
C THR A 58 6.30 7.37 7.31
N LEU A 59 6.10 6.73 6.17
CA LEU A 59 6.78 7.03 4.91
C LEU A 59 5.79 7.73 3.97
N VAL A 60 6.12 8.93 3.52
CA VAL A 60 5.34 9.67 2.51
C VAL A 60 6.07 9.58 1.18
N LEU A 61 5.43 9.00 0.18
CA LEU A 61 5.91 8.96 -1.19
C LEU A 61 5.04 9.87 -2.06
N SER A 62 5.65 10.84 -2.73
CA SER A 62 4.95 11.77 -3.63
C SER A 62 5.59 11.90 -5.01
N GLY A 63 6.71 11.21 -5.26
CA GLY A 63 7.37 11.17 -6.55
C GLY A 63 6.68 10.23 -7.55
N ASN A 64 6.90 10.46 -8.84
CA ASN A 64 6.51 9.52 -9.90
C ASN A 64 7.57 8.41 -9.98
N ASN A 65 7.36 7.36 -9.22
CA ASN A 65 8.29 6.24 -9.12
C ASN A 65 8.23 5.35 -10.36
N THR A 66 9.36 4.74 -10.72
CA THR A 66 9.49 3.87 -11.90
C THR A 66 9.97 2.47 -11.54
N ASN A 67 10.06 2.15 -10.25
CA ASN A 67 10.39 0.79 -9.82
C ASN A 67 9.33 -0.22 -10.30
N THR A 68 9.78 -1.36 -10.76
CA THR A 68 8.90 -2.43 -11.25
C THR A 68 8.62 -3.51 -10.21
N GLY A 69 9.40 -3.56 -9.14
CA GLY A 69 9.14 -4.48 -8.02
C GLY A 69 7.94 -4.08 -7.17
N SER A 70 7.57 -4.94 -6.25
CA SER A 70 6.43 -4.77 -5.34
C SER A 70 6.72 -3.73 -4.26
N ILE A 71 5.66 -3.20 -3.65
CA ILE A 71 5.71 -2.39 -2.44
C ILE A 71 5.15 -3.21 -1.28
N GLY A 72 5.97 -3.46 -0.25
CA GLY A 72 5.53 -4.11 0.98
C GLY A 72 5.31 -3.10 2.11
N ILE A 73 4.16 -3.16 2.78
CA ILE A 73 3.85 -2.37 3.97
C ILE A 73 3.86 -3.32 5.17
N ASN A 74 5.05 -3.51 5.77
CA ASN A 74 5.25 -4.47 6.86
C ASN A 74 4.74 -3.92 8.19
N SER A 75 4.85 -2.61 8.41
CA SER A 75 4.35 -1.95 9.63
C SER A 75 4.26 -0.44 9.44
N GLY A 76 3.57 0.24 10.35
CA GLY A 76 3.38 1.69 10.32
C GLY A 76 2.56 2.14 9.11
N THR A 77 2.87 3.33 8.58
CA THR A 77 2.06 3.95 7.54
C THR A 77 2.87 4.26 6.28
N LEU A 78 2.38 3.79 5.13
CA LEU A 78 2.75 4.31 3.83
C LEU A 78 1.68 5.31 3.39
N ARG A 79 2.06 6.56 3.11
CA ARG A 79 1.17 7.62 2.64
C ARG A 79 1.44 7.93 1.19
N ILE A 80 0.37 7.96 0.37
CA ILE A 80 0.43 8.29 -1.05
C ILE A 80 -0.72 9.22 -1.46
N SER A 81 -0.57 9.84 -2.63
CA SER A 81 -1.59 10.70 -3.27
C SER A 81 -1.88 10.32 -4.72
N SER A 82 -1.18 9.32 -5.27
CA SER A 82 -1.31 8.84 -6.64
C SER A 82 -0.82 7.39 -6.74
N GLU A 83 -1.35 6.60 -7.68
CA GLU A 83 -0.84 5.26 -7.98
C GLU A 83 0.64 5.29 -8.40
N ASN A 84 1.08 6.35 -9.13
CA ASN A 84 2.46 6.50 -9.55
C ASN A 84 3.46 6.58 -8.39
N ASN A 85 3.00 6.85 -7.16
CA ASN A 85 3.86 6.81 -5.99
C ASN A 85 4.27 5.37 -5.63
N LEU A 86 3.57 4.35 -6.14
CA LEU A 86 3.83 2.92 -5.93
C LEU A 86 4.74 2.30 -7.01
N GLY A 87 5.25 3.10 -7.95
CA GLY A 87 6.06 2.64 -9.07
C GLY A 87 5.27 2.43 -10.35
N SER A 88 5.88 1.78 -11.32
CA SER A 88 5.25 1.49 -12.60
C SER A 88 4.05 0.56 -12.44
N VAL A 89 2.96 0.87 -13.15
CA VAL A 89 1.83 -0.06 -13.27
C VAL A 89 2.31 -1.30 -14.03
N PRO A 90 2.04 -2.53 -13.54
CA PRO A 90 2.43 -3.75 -14.23
C PRO A 90 1.76 -3.88 -15.61
N GLY A 91 2.49 -4.38 -16.60
CA GLY A 91 1.97 -4.62 -17.96
C GLY A 91 0.98 -5.79 -18.05
N SER A 92 0.98 -6.68 -17.05
CA SER A 92 0.04 -7.79 -16.85
C SER A 92 -0.31 -7.85 -15.37
N PHE A 93 -1.37 -8.60 -15.02
CA PHE A 93 -1.78 -8.73 -13.62
C PHE A 93 -0.64 -9.26 -12.73
N ASP A 94 -0.31 -8.49 -11.70
CA ASP A 94 0.66 -8.80 -10.64
C ASP A 94 -0.11 -8.87 -9.31
N SER A 95 -0.23 -10.08 -8.76
CA SER A 95 -0.99 -10.33 -7.53
C SER A 95 -0.40 -9.63 -6.31
N ASP A 96 0.90 -9.34 -6.35
CA ASP A 96 1.70 -8.87 -5.22
C ASP A 96 2.28 -7.47 -5.44
N LYS A 97 1.69 -6.68 -6.37
CA LYS A 97 2.17 -5.31 -6.61
C LYS A 97 2.17 -4.49 -5.32
N LEU A 98 1.17 -4.69 -4.46
CA LEU A 98 1.13 -4.11 -3.12
C LEU A 98 0.87 -5.21 -2.09
N MET A 99 1.79 -5.37 -1.15
CA MET A 99 1.73 -6.39 -0.10
C MET A 99 1.50 -5.75 1.27
N PHE A 100 0.60 -6.31 2.06
CA PHE A 100 0.38 -5.89 3.44
C PHE A 100 0.81 -6.99 4.41
N ASN A 101 1.62 -6.59 5.38
CA ASN A 101 1.99 -7.39 6.54
C ASN A 101 1.80 -6.52 7.81
N ASP A 102 0.54 -6.29 8.16
CA ASP A 102 0.08 -5.50 9.31
C ASP A 102 0.29 -3.96 9.22
N GLY A 103 0.54 -3.44 8.04
CA GLY A 103 0.73 -2.00 7.82
C GLY A 103 -0.55 -1.25 7.44
N THR A 104 -0.41 0.08 7.30
CA THR A 104 -1.49 1.00 6.91
C THR A 104 -1.12 1.72 5.61
N LEU A 105 -2.02 1.68 4.62
CA LEU A 105 -1.97 2.57 3.46
C LEU A 105 -2.85 3.79 3.73
N ASN A 106 -2.24 4.99 3.79
CA ASN A 106 -2.98 6.23 3.95
C ASN A 106 -3.10 6.97 2.61
N ILE A 107 -4.35 7.35 2.25
CA ILE A 107 -4.70 8.01 0.99
C ILE A 107 -5.09 9.46 1.25
N THR A 108 -4.35 10.41 0.66
CA THR A 108 -4.55 11.84 0.87
C THR A 108 -5.22 12.58 -0.27
N SER A 109 -5.33 11.96 -1.43
CA SER A 109 -6.08 12.42 -2.62
C SER A 109 -6.78 11.21 -3.24
N SER A 110 -7.79 11.40 -4.07
CA SER A 110 -8.44 10.25 -4.72
C SER A 110 -7.46 9.51 -5.63
N VAL A 111 -7.37 8.20 -5.44
CA VAL A 111 -6.46 7.29 -6.16
C VAL A 111 -7.25 6.15 -6.76
N THR A 112 -6.93 5.81 -8.00
CA THR A 112 -7.42 4.58 -8.64
C THR A 112 -6.24 3.67 -8.91
N LEU A 113 -6.24 2.48 -8.30
CA LEU A 113 -5.28 1.43 -8.62
C LEU A 113 -5.74 0.65 -9.85
N ASN A 114 -4.82 0.43 -10.78
CA ASN A 114 -5.06 -0.28 -12.03
C ASN A 114 -5.47 -1.74 -11.76
N SER A 115 -6.23 -2.35 -12.68
CA SER A 115 -6.62 -3.76 -12.57
C SER A 115 -5.44 -4.73 -12.59
N ASN A 116 -4.30 -4.32 -13.11
CA ASN A 116 -3.06 -5.12 -13.06
C ASN A 116 -2.32 -5.01 -11.73
N SER A 117 -2.68 -4.04 -10.88
CA SER A 117 -2.07 -3.85 -9.56
C SER A 117 -2.86 -4.62 -8.51
N GLY A 118 -2.51 -5.90 -8.31
CA GLY A 118 -3.10 -6.74 -7.27
C GLY A 118 -2.59 -6.35 -5.88
N ILE A 119 -3.37 -6.73 -4.87
CA ILE A 119 -3.03 -6.56 -3.46
C ILE A 119 -3.04 -7.91 -2.78
N SER A 120 -1.98 -8.24 -2.04
CA SER A 120 -1.92 -9.46 -1.24
C SER A 120 -1.75 -9.16 0.25
N TYR A 121 -2.48 -9.90 1.07
CA TYR A 121 -2.33 -9.87 2.52
C TYR A 121 -1.43 -11.01 2.95
N THR A 122 -0.20 -10.67 3.34
CA THR A 122 0.82 -11.62 3.81
C THR A 122 0.87 -11.68 5.33
N GLY A 123 0.32 -10.67 6.02
CA GLY A 123 0.15 -10.59 7.47
C GLY A 123 -1.28 -10.87 7.91
N THR A 124 -1.58 -10.49 9.15
CA THR A 124 -2.90 -10.71 9.76
C THR A 124 -3.91 -9.62 9.44
N ASN A 125 -3.43 -8.40 9.13
CA ASN A 125 -4.30 -7.25 8.91
C ASN A 125 -3.76 -6.30 7.83
N ALA A 126 -4.66 -5.70 7.05
CA ALA A 126 -4.38 -4.64 6.10
C ALA A 126 -5.29 -3.43 6.41
N ASN A 127 -4.69 -2.28 6.72
CA ASN A 127 -5.41 -1.09 7.07
C ASN A 127 -5.45 -0.10 5.91
N PHE A 128 -6.65 0.36 5.53
CA PHE A 128 -6.87 1.40 4.53
C PHE A 128 -7.41 2.65 5.22
N ASP A 129 -6.53 3.63 5.43
CA ASP A 129 -6.87 4.92 6.03
C ASP A 129 -7.08 5.96 4.93
N ILE A 130 -8.33 6.28 4.65
CA ILE A 130 -8.71 7.12 3.52
C ILE A 130 -9.23 8.46 4.05
N ASN A 131 -8.56 9.55 3.68
CA ASN A 131 -8.86 10.88 4.16
C ASN A 131 -10.28 11.33 3.74
N ASN A 132 -10.85 12.22 4.53
CA ASN A 132 -12.15 12.83 4.23
C ASN A 132 -12.18 13.45 2.82
N GLY A 133 -13.28 13.24 2.11
CA GLY A 133 -13.48 13.76 0.76
C GLY A 133 -12.65 13.06 -0.34
N THR A 134 -11.93 11.98 -0.01
CA THR A 134 -11.15 11.22 -0.99
C THR A 134 -11.70 9.81 -1.18
N THR A 135 -11.37 9.21 -2.32
CA THR A 135 -11.75 7.83 -2.67
C THR A 135 -10.50 7.05 -3.09
N LEU A 136 -10.33 5.87 -2.51
CA LEU A 136 -9.45 4.84 -3.07
C LEU A 136 -10.30 3.85 -3.87
N THR A 137 -10.03 3.71 -5.16
CA THR A 137 -10.64 2.67 -6.01
C THR A 137 -9.61 1.59 -6.28
N ILE A 138 -9.94 0.34 -5.96
CA ILE A 138 -9.11 -0.83 -6.24
C ILE A 138 -9.80 -1.63 -7.33
N ASN A 139 -9.23 -1.61 -8.55
CA ASN A 139 -9.74 -2.38 -9.69
C ASN A 139 -9.09 -3.76 -9.79
N GLY A 140 -7.91 -3.95 -9.18
CA GLY A 140 -7.23 -5.23 -9.10
C GLY A 140 -7.84 -6.15 -8.05
N ILE A 141 -7.36 -7.39 -8.04
CA ILE A 141 -7.80 -8.42 -7.08
C ILE A 141 -7.10 -8.18 -5.75
N VAL A 142 -7.88 -8.22 -4.67
CA VAL A 142 -7.37 -8.29 -3.29
C VAL A 142 -7.44 -9.75 -2.84
N SER A 143 -6.31 -10.30 -2.37
CA SER A 143 -6.15 -11.72 -2.03
C SER A 143 -5.45 -11.90 -0.68
N GLY A 144 -5.45 -13.13 -0.15
CA GLY A 144 -4.72 -13.52 1.05
C GLY A 144 -5.61 -13.84 2.25
N GLY A 145 -4.97 -14.20 3.36
CA GLY A 145 -5.65 -14.66 4.60
C GLY A 145 -5.85 -13.57 5.65
N GLY A 146 -5.34 -12.37 5.43
CA GLY A 146 -5.43 -11.27 6.39
C GLY A 146 -6.78 -10.54 6.36
N ALA A 147 -7.13 -9.91 7.48
CA ALA A 147 -8.33 -9.09 7.60
C ALA A 147 -8.15 -7.72 6.93
N MET A 148 -9.24 -7.17 6.41
CA MET A 148 -9.29 -5.79 5.91
C MET A 148 -9.90 -4.87 6.97
N THR A 149 -9.22 -3.76 7.28
CA THR A 149 -9.79 -2.71 8.13
C THR A 149 -9.86 -1.39 7.37
N LYS A 150 -11.05 -0.85 7.19
CA LYS A 150 -11.30 0.46 6.61
C LYS A 150 -11.30 1.51 7.72
N LEU A 151 -10.34 2.42 7.65
CA LEU A 151 -10.15 3.58 8.53
C LEU A 151 -10.42 4.89 7.76
N GLY A 152 -10.43 6.01 8.49
CA GLY A 152 -10.67 7.34 7.90
C GLY A 152 -12.07 7.49 7.32
N THR A 153 -12.50 8.72 7.11
CA THR A 153 -13.90 9.05 6.73
C THR A 153 -14.13 9.08 5.21
N GLY A 154 -13.09 8.84 4.41
CA GLY A 154 -13.19 8.72 2.95
C GLY A 154 -13.79 7.40 2.48
N ASN A 155 -13.86 7.19 1.17
CA ASN A 155 -14.50 6.05 0.54
C ASN A 155 -13.47 5.05 -0.02
N LEU A 156 -13.70 3.75 0.20
CA LEU A 156 -13.00 2.65 -0.45
C LEU A 156 -13.95 1.97 -1.44
N THR A 157 -13.59 1.96 -2.72
CA THR A 157 -14.34 1.24 -3.76
C THR A 157 -13.58 -0.03 -4.15
N LEU A 158 -14.22 -1.18 -3.99
CA LEU A 158 -13.68 -2.50 -4.36
C LEU A 158 -14.38 -2.99 -5.62
N SER A 159 -13.69 -2.91 -6.77
CA SER A 159 -14.24 -3.27 -8.08
C SER A 159 -13.79 -4.65 -8.56
N GLY A 160 -12.70 -5.19 -7.97
CA GLY A 160 -12.16 -6.51 -8.32
C GLY A 160 -13.01 -7.66 -7.78
N VAL A 161 -12.84 -8.83 -8.38
CA VAL A 161 -13.34 -10.10 -7.82
C VAL A 161 -12.33 -10.56 -6.77
N ASN A 162 -12.52 -10.13 -5.53
CA ASN A 162 -11.58 -10.34 -4.45
C ASN A 162 -11.66 -11.77 -3.90
N THR A 163 -10.53 -12.26 -3.41
CA THR A 163 -10.39 -13.66 -2.93
C THR A 163 -9.82 -13.76 -1.51
N TYR A 164 -9.64 -12.62 -0.82
CA TYR A 164 -9.24 -12.68 0.60
C TYR A 164 -10.29 -13.37 1.45
N THR A 165 -9.87 -14.05 2.53
CA THR A 165 -10.73 -14.98 3.26
C THR A 165 -11.09 -14.56 4.68
N ALA A 166 -10.42 -13.53 5.21
CA ALA A 166 -10.70 -13.05 6.57
C ALA A 166 -11.74 -11.91 6.57
N THR A 167 -12.01 -11.38 7.75
CA THR A 167 -13.05 -10.39 7.99
C THR A 167 -12.76 -9.04 7.35
N THR A 168 -13.82 -8.33 6.96
CA THR A 168 -13.79 -6.91 6.60
C THR A 168 -14.41 -6.09 7.72
N THR A 169 -13.63 -5.17 8.31
CA THR A 169 -14.09 -4.26 9.37
C THR A 169 -14.15 -2.83 8.85
N ILE A 170 -15.28 -2.16 9.04
CA ILE A 170 -15.48 -0.76 8.65
C ILE A 170 -15.58 0.07 9.93
N ASN A 171 -14.47 0.72 10.32
CA ASN A 171 -14.42 1.57 11.52
C ASN A 171 -14.88 3.00 11.23
N ALA A 172 -14.69 3.48 10.01
CA ALA A 172 -15.12 4.82 9.59
C ALA A 172 -15.27 4.91 8.07
N GLY A 173 -15.99 5.91 7.58
CA GLY A 173 -16.20 6.16 6.16
C GLY A 173 -17.09 5.11 5.49
N THR A 174 -16.81 4.81 4.23
CA THR A 174 -17.64 3.94 3.40
C THR A 174 -16.78 2.92 2.66
N ILE A 175 -17.30 1.68 2.52
CA ILE A 175 -16.85 0.74 1.50
C ILE A 175 -17.96 0.63 0.45
N SER A 176 -17.63 0.81 -0.83
CA SER A 176 -18.53 0.66 -1.96
C SER A 176 -18.17 -0.59 -2.76
N ILE A 177 -19.14 -1.46 -2.97
CA ILE A 177 -19.03 -2.66 -3.79
C ILE A 177 -20.17 -2.71 -4.80
N SER A 178 -19.98 -3.36 -5.93
CA SER A 178 -21.01 -3.58 -6.95
C SER A 178 -21.46 -5.04 -7.02
N ALA A 179 -20.79 -5.93 -6.32
CA ALA A 179 -21.10 -7.37 -6.24
C ALA A 179 -20.57 -7.94 -4.90
N ASP A 180 -21.12 -9.05 -4.46
CA ASP A 180 -20.71 -9.77 -3.26
C ASP A 180 -19.21 -10.13 -3.25
N SER A 181 -18.69 -10.52 -4.41
CA SER A 181 -17.26 -10.79 -4.60
C SER A 181 -16.33 -9.60 -4.31
N GLY A 182 -16.86 -8.39 -4.17
CA GLY A 182 -16.10 -7.24 -3.69
C GLY A 182 -15.62 -7.40 -2.25
N LEU A 183 -16.29 -8.21 -1.43
CA LEU A 183 -15.93 -8.47 -0.03
C LEU A 183 -15.09 -9.74 0.19
N GLY A 184 -14.46 -10.27 -0.86
CA GLY A 184 -13.63 -11.46 -0.78
C GLY A 184 -14.41 -12.76 -0.96
N ALA A 185 -13.79 -13.88 -0.58
CA ALA A 185 -14.43 -15.19 -0.67
C ALA A 185 -15.52 -15.32 0.38
N ALA A 186 -16.73 -15.71 -0.06
CA ALA A 186 -17.83 -15.96 0.87
C ALA A 186 -17.48 -17.15 1.80
N PRO A 187 -17.83 -17.08 3.12
CA PRO A 187 -17.67 -18.20 4.02
C PRO A 187 -18.50 -19.42 3.56
N GLY A 188 -17.98 -20.63 3.77
CA GLY A 188 -18.68 -21.86 3.39
C GLY A 188 -19.95 -22.15 4.24
N SER A 189 -20.14 -21.42 5.34
CA SER A 189 -21.33 -21.44 6.19
C SER A 189 -21.55 -20.07 6.82
N PRO A 190 -22.81 -19.72 7.20
CA PRO A 190 -23.08 -18.44 7.86
C PRO A 190 -22.23 -18.27 9.12
N SER A 191 -21.54 -17.14 9.23
CA SER A 191 -20.81 -16.70 10.42
C SER A 191 -21.52 -15.49 11.02
N ALA A 192 -21.69 -15.49 12.34
CA ALA A 192 -22.29 -14.38 13.07
C ALA A 192 -21.22 -13.33 13.44
#